data_a5275fbbfdeb50b5339dd37670fbc09b
#
_entry.id   a5275fbbfdeb50b5339dd37670fbc09b
#
_cell.length_a   1.000
_cell.length_b   1.000
_cell.length_c   1.000
_cell.angle_alpha   90.00
_cell.angle_beta   90.00
_cell.angle_gamma   90.00
#
_symmetry.space_group_name_H-M   'P 1'
#
loop_
_entity.id
_entity.type
_entity.pdbx_description
1 polymer ?
#
loop_
_entity_poly.entity_id
_entity_poly.type
_entity_poly.pdbx_seq_one_letter_code
_entity_poly.pdbx_strand_id
1 'polypeptide(L)'
;LETAYQHAPFDGTQRHWVPMLESDTPFFANLLEDPRFYEVAEQLYGKDVFGIASDANRYVGDTKWHPDTRSAHQYGIKFAFYLKPVGAETGALRVIPGSHKQPYHDELRQARAESRLDLAEVPAFVCESEPGDVVAFDLRLWHASLGGGIDRPMCTLVYYNNPKTEEEDRVTREQAKSN
;
A
#
# COMPACT_ATOMS: atom_id res chain seq x y z
N LEU A 1 -4.10 17.06 -4.45
CA LEU A 1 -5.16 16.04 -4.55
C LEU A 1 -6.39 16.55 -5.29
N GLU A 2 -6.90 17.72 -4.96
CA GLU A 2 -8.08 18.28 -5.62
C GLU A 2 -7.91 18.30 -7.15
N THR A 3 -6.75 18.74 -7.64
CA THR A 3 -6.43 18.74 -9.08
C THR A 3 -6.47 17.35 -9.68
N ALA A 4 -5.88 16.36 -9.01
CA ALA A 4 -5.87 14.98 -9.47
C ALA A 4 -7.28 14.36 -9.53
N TYR A 5 -8.16 14.72 -8.60
CA TYR A 5 -9.53 14.20 -8.57
C TYR A 5 -10.49 14.92 -9.54
N GLN A 6 -10.11 16.07 -10.12
CA GLN A 6 -10.94 16.79 -11.10
C GLN A 6 -11.21 15.97 -12.37
N HIS A 7 -10.29 15.10 -12.76
CA HIS A 7 -10.41 14.26 -13.97
C HIS A 7 -11.26 13.01 -13.79
N ALA A 8 -11.62 12.68 -12.55
CA ALA A 8 -12.43 11.52 -12.23
C ALA A 8 -13.25 11.83 -10.96
N PRO A 9 -14.45 12.42 -11.09
CA PRO A 9 -15.26 12.84 -9.95
C PRO A 9 -15.61 11.67 -9.05
N PHE A 10 -15.39 11.87 -7.75
CA PHE A 10 -15.70 10.89 -6.71
C PHE A 10 -17.21 10.87 -6.45
N ASP A 11 -17.85 9.74 -6.66
CA ASP A 11 -19.30 9.57 -6.50
C ASP A 11 -19.71 9.00 -5.12
N GLY A 12 -18.73 8.66 -4.28
CA GLY A 12 -18.96 8.11 -2.94
C GLY A 12 -19.36 6.64 -2.90
N THR A 13 -19.39 5.94 -4.03
CA THR A 13 -19.86 4.55 -4.09
C THR A 13 -18.75 3.52 -4.14
N GLN A 14 -17.57 3.90 -4.58
CA GLN A 14 -16.42 3.01 -4.73
C GLN A 14 -15.10 3.71 -4.47
N ARG A 15 -14.03 2.92 -4.30
CA ARG A 15 -12.68 3.47 -4.22
C ARG A 15 -12.35 4.26 -5.49
N HIS A 16 -11.90 5.49 -5.30
CA HIS A 16 -11.35 6.30 -6.35
C HIS A 16 -9.83 6.31 -6.24
N TRP A 17 -9.13 5.92 -7.29
CA TRP A 17 -7.67 5.88 -7.39
C TRP A 17 -7.18 6.76 -8.53
N VAL A 18 -6.13 7.54 -8.27
CA VAL A 18 -5.51 8.42 -9.25
C VAL A 18 -3.98 8.30 -9.15
N PRO A 19 -3.26 8.06 -10.26
CA PRO A 19 -1.81 8.13 -10.27
C PRO A 19 -1.36 9.57 -10.02
N MET A 20 -0.22 9.74 -9.34
CA MET A 20 0.32 11.03 -8.92
C MET A 20 1.73 11.30 -9.48
N LEU A 21 2.12 10.62 -10.55
CA LEU A 21 3.39 10.83 -11.25
C LEU A 21 3.22 11.61 -12.56
N GLU A 22 2.08 12.23 -12.75
CA GLU A 22 1.77 13.01 -13.95
C GLU A 22 2.43 14.41 -13.88
N SER A 23 2.55 15.05 -15.04
CA SER A 23 3.21 16.36 -15.15
C SER A 23 2.53 17.48 -14.37
N ASP A 24 1.25 17.36 -14.07
CA ASP A 24 0.45 18.29 -13.27
C ASP A 24 0.50 17.99 -11.75
N THR A 25 1.16 16.91 -11.35
CA THR A 25 1.36 16.52 -9.95
C THR A 25 2.84 16.42 -9.55
N PRO A 26 3.72 17.37 -9.91
CA PRO A 26 5.17 17.26 -9.71
C PRO A 26 5.58 17.15 -8.24
N PHE A 27 4.77 17.65 -7.32
CA PHE A 27 5.03 17.54 -5.89
C PHE A 27 5.14 16.08 -5.44
N PHE A 28 4.24 15.22 -5.91
CA PHE A 28 4.23 13.81 -5.52
C PHE A 28 5.31 13.00 -6.23
N ALA A 29 5.65 13.35 -7.46
CA ALA A 29 6.80 12.75 -8.13
C ALA A 29 8.11 13.07 -7.36
N ASN A 30 8.27 14.32 -6.94
CA ASN A 30 9.44 14.75 -6.18
C ASN A 30 9.52 14.10 -4.78
N LEU A 31 8.40 13.68 -4.18
CA LEU A 31 8.42 12.95 -2.90
C LEU A 31 9.14 11.58 -3.02
N LEU A 32 9.17 10.96 -4.20
CA LEU A 32 9.95 9.73 -4.39
C LEU A 32 11.46 9.96 -4.31
N GLU A 33 11.93 11.20 -4.48
CA GLU A 33 13.34 11.58 -4.34
C GLU A 33 13.63 12.22 -2.97
N ASP A 34 12.60 12.39 -2.12
CA ASP A 34 12.77 12.99 -0.80
C ASP A 34 13.52 12.03 0.13
N PRO A 35 14.65 12.46 0.73
CA PRO A 35 15.47 11.60 1.57
C PRO A 35 14.74 11.00 2.78
N ARG A 36 13.69 11.64 3.27
CA ARG A 36 12.87 11.10 4.37
C ARG A 36 12.18 9.78 4.02
N PHE A 37 11.96 9.49 2.72
CA PHE A 37 11.38 8.24 2.23
C PHE A 37 12.42 7.36 1.57
N TYR A 38 13.19 7.93 0.65
CA TYR A 38 14.18 7.19 -0.13
C TYR A 38 15.27 6.56 0.75
N GLU A 39 15.85 7.30 1.72
CA GLU A 39 16.88 6.77 2.62
C GLU A 39 16.33 5.65 3.53
N VAL A 40 15.07 5.72 3.95
CA VAL A 40 14.44 4.62 4.70
C VAL A 40 14.30 3.39 3.82
N ALA A 41 13.88 3.55 2.58
CA ALA A 41 13.80 2.44 1.62
C ALA A 41 15.18 1.81 1.37
N GLU A 42 16.24 2.62 1.18
CA GLU A 42 17.62 2.15 1.02
C GLU A 42 18.14 1.39 2.24
N GLN A 43 17.86 1.88 3.45
CA GLN A 43 18.29 1.22 4.68
C GLN A 43 17.67 -0.16 4.84
N LEU A 44 16.44 -0.37 4.38
CA LEU A 44 15.71 -1.62 4.53
C LEU A 44 15.97 -2.61 3.39
N TYR A 45 16.14 -2.13 2.17
CA TYR A 45 16.17 -2.99 0.98
C TYR A 45 17.44 -2.87 0.14
N GLY A 46 18.33 -1.93 0.47
CA GLY A 46 19.60 -1.70 -0.22
C GLY A 46 19.57 -0.52 -1.18
N LYS A 47 20.76 -0.09 -1.59
CA LYS A 47 20.98 1.15 -2.36
C LYS A 47 20.42 1.14 -3.79
N ASP A 48 20.02 -0.01 -4.27
CA ASP A 48 19.44 -0.19 -5.60
C ASP A 48 17.90 -0.27 -5.58
N VAL A 49 17.28 0.11 -4.45
CA VAL A 49 15.83 0.32 -4.38
C VAL A 49 15.42 1.47 -5.27
N PHE A 50 14.25 1.41 -5.87
CA PHE A 50 13.76 2.46 -6.77
C PHE A 50 12.28 2.80 -6.51
N GLY A 51 11.96 4.09 -6.56
CA GLY A 51 10.60 4.59 -6.50
C GLY A 51 9.86 4.29 -7.80
N ILE A 52 8.69 3.67 -7.71
CA ILE A 52 7.94 3.22 -8.87
C ILE A 52 6.55 3.82 -8.98
N ALA A 53 5.95 4.20 -7.87
CA ALA A 53 4.60 4.71 -7.87
C ALA A 53 4.37 5.73 -6.75
N SER A 54 3.53 6.70 -7.08
CA SER A 54 2.83 7.56 -6.13
C SER A 54 1.39 7.62 -6.54
N ASP A 55 0.47 7.43 -5.61
CA ASP A 55 -0.95 7.48 -5.90
C ASP A 55 -1.75 8.21 -4.82
N ALA A 56 -2.90 8.72 -5.22
CA ALA A 56 -3.92 9.27 -4.34
C ALA A 56 -5.15 8.37 -4.36
N ASN A 57 -5.71 8.14 -3.21
CA ASN A 57 -6.89 7.30 -3.03
C ASN A 57 -7.95 8.00 -2.20
N ARG A 58 -9.21 7.79 -2.56
CA ARG A 58 -10.36 8.03 -1.69
C ARG A 58 -11.05 6.68 -1.51
N TYR A 59 -10.87 6.09 -0.34
CA TYR A 59 -11.46 4.80 -0.04
C TYR A 59 -12.90 4.92 0.44
N VAL A 60 -13.70 3.95 0.05
CA VAL A 60 -15.07 3.75 0.50
C VAL A 60 -15.16 2.41 1.19
N GLY A 61 -15.67 2.41 2.42
CA GLY A 61 -15.85 1.19 3.21
C GLY A 61 -14.55 0.47 3.57
N ASP A 62 -14.67 -0.82 3.72
CA ASP A 62 -13.59 -1.70 4.14
C ASP A 62 -12.69 -2.12 2.99
N THR A 63 -11.45 -2.44 3.30
CA THR A 63 -10.56 -3.16 2.39
C THR A 63 -10.29 -4.57 2.95
N LYS A 64 -10.45 -5.58 2.10
CA LYS A 64 -10.24 -6.99 2.48
C LYS A 64 -8.76 -7.29 2.69
N TRP A 65 -8.45 -8.32 3.46
CA TRP A 65 -7.10 -8.81 3.67
C TRP A 65 -6.38 -9.12 2.34
N HIS A 66 -5.22 -8.49 2.13
CA HIS A 66 -4.38 -8.70 0.94
C HIS A 66 -2.95 -8.22 1.20
N PRO A 67 -1.95 -8.76 0.51
CA PRO A 67 -0.66 -8.12 0.29
C PRO A 67 -0.72 -7.28 -0.99
N ASP A 68 0.14 -6.28 -1.12
CA ASP A 68 0.26 -5.48 -2.34
C ASP A 68 0.99 -6.22 -3.47
N THR A 69 1.78 -7.24 -3.14
CA THR A 69 2.50 -8.06 -4.12
C THR A 69 1.85 -9.42 -4.32
N ARG A 70 1.99 -9.97 -5.52
CA ARG A 70 1.47 -11.30 -5.88
C ARG A 70 2.44 -12.43 -5.52
N SER A 71 3.68 -12.10 -5.26
CA SER A 71 4.76 -13.06 -5.00
C SER A 71 5.61 -12.63 -3.82
N ALA A 72 6.06 -13.61 -3.03
CA ALA A 72 7.03 -13.39 -1.97
C ALA A 72 8.43 -12.97 -2.49
N HIS A 73 8.68 -13.13 -3.80
CA HIS A 73 9.92 -12.72 -4.47
C HIS A 73 9.91 -11.25 -4.93
N GLN A 74 8.77 -10.57 -4.82
CA GLN A 74 8.68 -9.14 -5.12
C GLN A 74 8.45 -8.39 -3.83
N TYR A 75 9.44 -7.67 -3.36
CA TYR A 75 9.41 -6.95 -2.10
C TYR A 75 9.84 -5.49 -2.27
N GLY A 76 9.51 -4.72 -1.30
CA GLY A 76 9.75 -3.30 -1.23
C GLY A 76 8.95 -2.70 -0.10
N ILE A 77 8.83 -1.39 -0.09
CA ILE A 77 8.14 -0.65 0.96
C ILE A 77 7.07 0.27 0.38
N LYS A 78 5.94 0.34 1.07
CA LYS A 78 4.93 1.35 0.86
C LYS A 78 4.90 2.30 2.04
N PHE A 79 4.86 3.59 1.74
CA PHE A 79 4.52 4.65 2.69
C PHE A 79 3.10 5.09 2.43
N ALA A 80 2.28 5.12 3.46
CA ALA A 80 0.88 5.53 3.39
C ALA A 80 0.65 6.71 4.33
N PHE A 81 0.03 7.77 3.82
CA PHE A 81 -0.32 8.96 4.59
C PHE A 81 -1.82 9.21 4.50
N TYR A 82 -2.48 9.21 5.63
CA TYR A 82 -3.88 9.58 5.71
C TYR A 82 -4.02 11.10 5.85
N LEU A 83 -4.97 11.67 5.14
CA LEU A 83 -5.22 13.13 5.15
C LEU A 83 -6.33 13.53 6.12
N LYS A 84 -6.92 12.56 6.80
CA LYS A 84 -7.86 12.70 7.91
C LYS A 84 -7.45 11.73 9.01
N PRO A 85 -7.79 12.00 10.28
CA PRO A 85 -7.58 11.04 11.35
C PRO A 85 -8.24 9.69 11.02
N VAL A 86 -7.54 8.60 11.30
CA VAL A 86 -8.07 7.24 11.15
C VAL A 86 -7.76 6.43 12.40
N GLY A 87 -8.79 5.83 12.96
CA GLY A 87 -8.73 4.94 14.11
C GLY A 87 -9.24 3.54 13.78
N ALA A 88 -9.30 2.69 14.79
CA ALA A 88 -9.71 1.29 14.69
C ALA A 88 -11.07 1.11 13.98
N GLU A 89 -12.02 2.01 14.25
CA GLU A 89 -13.39 1.94 13.73
C GLU A 89 -13.66 2.89 12.56
N THR A 90 -12.62 3.59 12.07
CA THR A 90 -12.75 4.57 10.98
C THR A 90 -11.81 4.30 9.81
N GLY A 91 -11.32 3.05 9.70
CA GLY A 91 -10.57 2.58 8.54
C GLY A 91 -9.06 2.74 8.65
N ALA A 92 -8.50 2.82 9.85
CA ALA A 92 -7.05 2.70 10.03
C ALA A 92 -6.53 1.39 9.43
N LEU A 93 -5.31 1.43 8.90
CA LEU A 93 -4.66 0.25 8.36
C LEU A 93 -4.48 -0.79 9.47
N ARG A 94 -4.87 -2.02 9.20
CA ARG A 94 -4.61 -3.19 10.04
C ARG A 94 -3.58 -4.05 9.36
N VAL A 95 -2.58 -4.52 10.10
CA VAL A 95 -1.52 -5.37 9.58
C VAL A 95 -1.43 -6.64 10.41
N ILE A 96 -1.13 -7.76 9.76
CA ILE A 96 -0.83 -9.04 10.43
C ILE A 96 0.70 -9.11 10.62
N PRO A 97 1.22 -8.92 11.85
CA PRO A 97 2.67 -8.92 12.08
C PRO A 97 3.32 -10.22 11.63
N GLY A 98 4.47 -10.13 10.93
CA GLY A 98 5.21 -11.28 10.44
C GLY A 98 4.67 -11.93 9.17
N SER A 99 3.52 -11.50 8.66
CA SER A 99 2.84 -12.11 7.50
C SER A 99 3.55 -11.96 6.16
N HIS A 100 4.60 -11.15 6.08
CA HIS A 100 5.50 -11.05 4.92
C HIS A 100 6.48 -12.23 4.81
N LYS A 101 6.60 -13.06 5.86
CA LYS A 101 7.55 -14.18 5.93
C LYS A 101 6.89 -15.50 5.56
N GLN A 102 7.67 -16.36 4.91
CA GLN A 102 7.28 -17.73 4.65
C GLN A 102 7.45 -18.61 5.92
N PRO A 103 6.64 -19.66 6.12
CA PRO A 103 5.50 -20.09 5.28
C PRO A 103 4.20 -19.29 5.53
N TYR A 104 4.15 -18.46 6.56
CA TYR A 104 2.94 -17.76 7.02
C TYR A 104 2.25 -16.93 5.92
N HIS A 105 3.04 -16.31 5.04
CA HIS A 105 2.48 -15.57 3.90
C HIS A 105 1.59 -16.45 2.99
N ASP A 106 2.05 -17.67 2.67
CA ASP A 106 1.31 -18.61 1.83
C ASP A 106 0.13 -19.25 2.55
N GLU A 107 0.26 -19.50 3.86
CA GLU A 107 -0.86 -19.97 4.69
C GLU A 107 -2.02 -18.98 4.70
N LEU A 108 -1.73 -17.68 4.83
CA LEU A 108 -2.73 -16.62 4.72
C LEU A 108 -3.33 -16.52 3.32
N ARG A 109 -2.52 -16.71 2.27
CA ARG A 109 -3.00 -16.76 0.88
C ARG A 109 -4.00 -17.90 0.67
N GLN A 110 -3.69 -19.07 1.19
CA GLN A 110 -4.59 -20.22 1.16
C GLN A 110 -5.86 -19.95 1.98
N ALA A 111 -5.73 -19.45 3.21
CA ALA A 111 -6.88 -19.12 4.05
C ALA A 111 -7.81 -18.10 3.39
N ARG A 112 -7.26 -17.11 2.68
CA ARG A 112 -8.06 -16.16 1.90
C ARG A 112 -8.79 -16.84 0.74
N ALA A 113 -8.13 -17.70 0.00
CA ALA A 113 -8.72 -18.43 -1.13
C ALA A 113 -9.89 -19.32 -0.66
N GLU A 114 -9.80 -19.85 0.55
CA GLU A 114 -10.84 -20.67 1.21
C GLU A 114 -11.88 -19.84 1.98
N SER A 115 -11.84 -18.49 1.86
CA SER A 115 -12.73 -17.57 2.58
C SER A 115 -12.71 -17.69 4.11
N ARG A 116 -11.55 -18.07 4.68
CA ARG A 116 -11.34 -18.24 6.13
C ARG A 116 -10.72 -17.02 6.82
N LEU A 117 -10.50 -15.92 6.09
CA LEU A 117 -10.01 -14.67 6.66
C LEU A 117 -11.18 -13.72 6.88
N ASP A 118 -11.79 -13.77 8.04
CA ASP A 118 -12.76 -12.76 8.45
C ASP A 118 -12.03 -11.47 8.82
N LEU A 119 -12.50 -10.34 8.28
CA LEU A 119 -11.86 -9.04 8.47
C LEU A 119 -11.84 -8.61 9.94
N ALA A 120 -12.89 -8.91 10.68
CA ALA A 120 -13.03 -8.50 12.07
C ALA A 120 -12.35 -9.46 13.07
N GLU A 121 -12.25 -10.74 12.71
CA GLU A 121 -11.80 -11.79 13.64
C GLU A 121 -10.29 -12.06 13.58
N VAL A 122 -9.61 -11.68 12.47
CA VAL A 122 -8.17 -11.92 12.34
C VAL A 122 -7.39 -11.00 13.30
N PRO A 123 -6.59 -11.54 14.21
CA PRO A 123 -5.75 -10.74 15.09
C PRO A 123 -4.77 -9.88 14.28
N ALA A 124 -4.82 -8.57 14.49
CA ALA A 124 -4.03 -7.63 13.72
C ALA A 124 -3.61 -6.42 14.59
N PHE A 125 -2.51 -5.80 14.21
CA PHE A 125 -2.11 -4.51 14.76
C PHE A 125 -2.80 -3.40 13.98
N VAL A 126 -3.40 -2.45 14.69
CA VAL A 126 -4.07 -1.28 14.09
C VAL A 126 -3.10 -0.10 14.07
N CYS A 127 -2.86 0.44 12.89
CA CYS A 127 -2.01 1.62 12.67
C CYS A 127 -2.90 2.88 12.67
N GLU A 128 -3.34 3.30 13.85
CA GLU A 128 -4.06 4.57 13.97
C GLU A 128 -3.13 5.72 13.57
N SER A 129 -3.66 6.72 12.89
CA SER A 129 -2.83 7.79 12.30
C SER A 129 -3.58 9.13 12.29
N GLU A 130 -2.83 10.20 12.53
CA GLU A 130 -3.25 11.58 12.35
C GLU A 130 -2.63 12.15 11.06
N PRO A 131 -3.19 13.21 10.47
CA PRO A 131 -2.55 13.92 9.35
C PRO A 131 -1.15 14.39 9.71
N GLY A 132 -0.15 13.94 8.96
CA GLY A 132 1.28 14.17 9.23
C GLY A 132 2.02 12.91 9.64
N ASP A 133 1.30 11.89 10.09
CA ASP A 133 1.88 10.56 10.32
C ASP A 133 2.08 9.81 9.00
N VAL A 134 3.08 8.93 9.00
CA VAL A 134 3.38 8.04 7.88
C VAL A 134 3.44 6.59 8.36
N VAL A 135 2.60 5.75 7.79
CA VAL A 135 2.66 4.30 8.01
C VAL A 135 3.52 3.67 6.93
N ALA A 136 4.66 3.08 7.31
CA ALA A 136 5.56 2.39 6.41
C ALA A 136 5.47 0.87 6.61
N PHE A 137 5.30 0.11 5.53
CA PHE A 137 5.18 -1.34 5.62
C PHE A 137 5.71 -2.07 4.37
N ASP A 138 6.18 -3.30 4.57
CA ASP A 138 6.61 -4.20 3.49
C ASP A 138 5.42 -4.53 2.58
N LEU A 139 5.62 -4.47 1.28
CA LEU A 139 4.57 -4.73 0.27
C LEU A 139 3.96 -6.13 0.35
N ARG A 140 4.67 -7.08 0.94
CA ARG A 140 4.21 -8.47 1.17
C ARG A 140 3.40 -8.62 2.44
N LEU A 141 3.37 -7.58 3.30
CA LEU A 141 2.63 -7.65 4.57
C LEU A 141 1.13 -7.69 4.30
N TRP A 142 0.45 -8.66 4.88
CA TRP A 142 -0.99 -8.76 4.82
C TRP A 142 -1.63 -7.64 5.62
N HIS A 143 -2.46 -6.88 4.94
CA HIS A 143 -3.11 -5.71 5.51
C HIS A 143 -4.56 -5.57 5.03
N ALA A 144 -5.33 -4.80 5.78
CA ALA A 144 -6.74 -4.54 5.54
C ALA A 144 -7.15 -3.23 6.22
N SER A 145 -8.40 -2.84 6.09
CA SER A 145 -9.01 -1.77 6.90
C SER A 145 -10.47 -2.09 7.19
N LEU A 146 -10.95 -1.67 8.35
CA LEU A 146 -12.31 -1.90 8.83
C LEU A 146 -12.94 -0.58 9.29
N GLY A 147 -14.24 -0.42 9.08
CA GLY A 147 -15.00 0.74 9.53
C GLY A 147 -14.80 1.99 8.67
N GLY A 148 -14.17 1.87 7.52
CA GLY A 148 -13.91 3.01 6.64
C GLY A 148 -15.20 3.56 6.03
N GLY A 149 -15.55 4.83 6.33
CA GLY A 149 -16.71 5.52 5.78
C GLY A 149 -16.64 5.72 4.26
N ILE A 150 -17.28 6.77 3.77
CA ILE A 150 -17.41 7.03 2.32
C ILE A 150 -16.31 7.95 1.75
N ASP A 151 -15.44 8.50 2.58
CA ASP A 151 -14.40 9.45 2.15
C ASP A 151 -13.19 9.38 3.07
N ARG A 152 -12.28 8.44 2.77
CA ARG A 152 -11.00 8.29 3.46
C ARG A 152 -9.85 8.59 2.49
N PRO A 153 -9.47 9.89 2.38
CA PRO A 153 -8.41 10.30 1.47
C PRO A 153 -7.03 9.92 2.02
N MET A 154 -6.20 9.35 1.17
CA MET A 154 -4.83 9.02 1.47
C MET A 154 -3.94 9.10 0.23
N CYS A 155 -2.64 9.24 0.46
CA CYS A 155 -1.62 9.12 -0.59
C CYS A 155 -0.68 7.98 -0.26
N THR A 156 -0.02 7.44 -1.27
CA THR A 156 1.03 6.44 -1.10
C THR A 156 2.27 6.77 -1.91
N LEU A 157 3.43 6.31 -1.42
CA LEU A 157 4.67 6.18 -2.19
C LEU A 157 5.09 4.72 -2.15
N VAL A 158 5.57 4.20 -3.27
CA VAL A 158 5.96 2.80 -3.40
C VAL A 158 7.37 2.70 -3.95
N TYR A 159 8.21 1.95 -3.25
CA TYR A 159 9.55 1.60 -3.69
C TYR A 159 9.67 0.09 -3.79
N TYR A 160 10.22 -0.37 -4.90
CA TYR A 160 10.55 -1.78 -5.09
C TYR A 160 12.04 -2.04 -4.90
N ASN A 161 12.33 -3.23 -4.42
CA ASN A 161 13.65 -3.82 -4.51
C ASN A 161 13.99 -4.07 -5.97
N ASN A 162 15.21 -3.73 -6.37
CA ASN A 162 15.68 -4.07 -7.70
C ASN A 162 15.95 -5.58 -7.79
N PRO A 163 15.39 -6.28 -8.79
CA PRO A 163 15.54 -7.74 -8.93
C PRO A 163 17.02 -8.15 -9.00
N LYS A 164 17.38 -9.20 -8.24
CA LYS A 164 18.74 -9.78 -8.17
C LYS A 164 18.82 -11.20 -8.70
N THR A 165 17.67 -11.83 -8.89
CA THR A 165 17.54 -13.17 -9.43
C THR A 165 16.62 -13.19 -10.64
N GLU A 166 16.74 -14.22 -11.49
CA GLU A 166 15.84 -14.40 -12.65
C GLU A 166 14.37 -14.51 -12.23
N GLU A 167 14.11 -15.14 -11.09
CA GLU A 167 12.75 -15.29 -10.56
C GLU A 167 12.17 -13.94 -10.10
N GLU A 168 12.96 -13.12 -9.39
CA GLU A 168 12.56 -11.78 -8.99
C GLU A 168 12.29 -10.89 -10.22
N ASP A 169 13.15 -10.92 -11.23
CA ASP A 169 12.95 -10.19 -12.49
C ASP A 169 11.67 -10.63 -13.20
N ARG A 170 11.44 -11.93 -13.30
CA ARG A 170 10.24 -12.50 -13.91
C ARG A 170 8.97 -12.01 -13.21
N VAL A 171 8.88 -12.13 -11.89
CA VAL A 171 7.67 -11.73 -11.15
C VAL A 171 7.46 -10.22 -11.18
N THR A 172 8.53 -9.41 -11.16
CA THR A 172 8.44 -7.96 -11.28
C THR A 172 7.89 -7.54 -12.65
N ARG A 173 8.37 -8.17 -13.74
CA ARG A 173 7.85 -7.91 -15.09
C ARG A 173 6.40 -8.36 -15.27
N GLU A 174 6.01 -9.47 -14.67
CA GLU A 174 4.61 -9.95 -14.70
C GLU A 174 3.68 -8.98 -13.96
N GLN A 175 4.10 -8.47 -12.81
CA GLN A 175 3.35 -7.46 -12.07
C GLN A 175 3.17 -6.18 -12.89
N ALA A 176 4.23 -5.68 -13.51
CA ALA A 176 4.18 -4.45 -14.31
C ALA A 176 3.23 -4.54 -15.52
N LYS A 177 2.98 -5.75 -16.05
CA LYS A 177 2.04 -5.96 -17.16
C LYS A 177 0.58 -6.01 -16.73
N SER A 178 0.32 -6.11 -15.43
CA SER A 178 -1.03 -6.30 -14.88
C SER A 178 -1.61 -5.05 -14.23
N ASN A 179 -0.84 -3.97 -14.20
CA ASN A 179 -1.23 -2.63 -13.81
C ASN A 179 -1.44 -1.77 -15.05
#